data_338a0decc049d3452a0cf2fdac4faa7d
#
_entry.id   338a0decc049d3452a0cf2fdac4faa7d
#
_cell.length_a   1.000
_cell.length_b   1.000
_cell.length_c   1.000
_cell.angle_alpha   90.00
_cell.angle_beta   90.00
_cell.angle_gamma   90.00
#
_symmetry.space_group_name_H-M   'P 1'
#
loop_
_entity.id
_entity.type
_entity.pdbx_description
1 polymer ?
#
loop_
_entity_poly.entity_id
_entity_poly.type
_entity_poly.pdbx_seq_one_letter_code
_entity_poly.pdbx_strand_id
1 'polypeptide(L)'
;FSSLLFFVVGEKFLRERNMSMEYFGFDLGQALARFANSQEPLRLLLVLAVFAVTVVFIKCVAASRQGYLINKFANLMARDIRQMVFGHFLRLSPSQLEKDGTGALLSRTTADVVVLQSCLGQQLVEIIHAPLTILFSIVAMLLIDWRLTGAALLLAPIIAALIAVAGKKIRKLAVIIQDRFAAMNAALVERLGNIRVIQSFVRESYEHARVGEVNDTYYRDTMRSVRLSELLTPGVEFIAMLGFVIGILIGGVAVFSGNLAPEKFFLFLALAQKAGSQFRGLSRITQVRQQATGAADCIFQVLDVEPSIADAPDARPLAAVEGRVTFENVSFRYATGDAVLSEISFEAAPGEVIALVGPSGAGKTTLINLIPRFYDPTDGRILLDGADIRAATLASLRGHIGTVPQETALFSGTIEENIRYGKLDAAEAEVRDAARAANALEFIERMPEGFQTVIGERGARR
;
A
#
# COMPACT_ATOMS: atom_id res chain seq x y z
N PHE A 1 -27.27 -3.66 23.62
CA PHE A 1 -27.23 -4.36 24.89
C PHE A 1 -27.87 -3.53 26.03
N SER A 2 -27.45 -2.25 26.19
CA SER A 2 -28.13 -1.34 27.12
C SER A 2 -29.62 -1.20 26.84
N SER A 3 -30.05 -1.27 25.57
CA SER A 3 -31.46 -1.27 25.18
C SER A 3 -32.20 -2.52 25.62
N LEU A 4 -31.56 -3.69 25.65
CA LEU A 4 -32.18 -4.95 26.07
C LEU A 4 -32.34 -4.99 27.59
N LEU A 5 -31.37 -4.47 28.34
CA LEU A 5 -31.43 -4.32 29.79
C LEU A 5 -32.54 -3.33 30.19
N PHE A 6 -32.64 -2.22 29.48
CA PHE A 6 -33.69 -1.21 29.66
C PHE A 6 -35.10 -1.76 29.31
N PHE A 7 -35.16 -2.62 28.28
CA PHE A 7 -36.40 -3.26 27.84
C PHE A 7 -36.95 -4.24 28.91
N VAL A 8 -36.07 -5.09 29.48
CA VAL A 8 -36.49 -6.09 30.51
C VAL A 8 -36.79 -5.43 31.83
N VAL A 9 -36.04 -4.42 32.27
CA VAL A 9 -36.32 -3.67 33.49
C VAL A 9 -37.57 -2.80 33.33
N GLY A 10 -37.76 -2.20 32.14
CA GLY A 10 -38.94 -1.42 31.80
C GLY A 10 -40.20 -2.24 31.74
N GLU A 11 -40.16 -3.47 31.19
CA GLU A 11 -41.33 -4.37 31.12
C GLU A 11 -41.87 -4.75 32.51
N LYS A 12 -41.02 -4.93 33.53
CA LYS A 12 -41.45 -5.19 34.90
C LYS A 12 -42.16 -3.98 35.53
N PHE A 13 -41.67 -2.77 35.25
CA PHE A 13 -42.27 -1.50 35.69
C PHE A 13 -43.62 -1.23 34.99
N LEU A 14 -43.80 -1.72 33.74
CA LEU A 14 -45.02 -1.54 32.94
C LEU A 14 -46.12 -2.57 33.26
N ARG A 15 -45.74 -3.78 33.69
CA ARG A 15 -46.74 -4.81 34.09
C ARG A 15 -47.53 -4.41 35.35
N GLU A 16 -46.95 -3.62 36.21
CA GLU A 16 -47.69 -3.05 37.34
C GLU A 16 -48.78 -2.05 36.89
N ARG A 17 -48.78 -1.63 35.60
CA ARG A 17 -49.74 -0.70 34.98
C ARG A 17 -50.62 -1.29 33.87
N ASN A 18 -50.75 -2.61 33.76
CA ASN A 18 -51.71 -3.28 32.84
C ASN A 18 -51.60 -2.93 31.35
N MET A 19 -50.38 -2.84 30.80
CA MET A 19 -50.14 -2.62 29.35
C MET A 19 -49.53 -3.85 28.67
N SER A 20 -50.22 -4.43 27.69
CA SER A 20 -49.79 -5.59 26.90
C SER A 20 -48.83 -5.17 25.77
N MET A 21 -47.74 -5.94 25.59
CA MET A 21 -46.85 -5.85 24.40
C MET A 21 -46.91 -7.13 23.59
N GLU A 22 -47.58 -7.09 22.44
CA GLU A 22 -47.41 -8.04 21.36
C GLU A 22 -46.53 -7.41 20.28
N TYR A 23 -45.23 -7.68 20.32
CA TYR A 23 -44.35 -7.52 19.14
C TYR A 23 -43.01 -8.25 19.35
N PHE A 24 -42.74 -9.17 18.55
CA PHE A 24 -41.62 -10.07 18.29
C PHE A 24 -41.93 -11.53 18.63
N GLY A 25 -42.29 -12.28 17.59
CA GLY A 25 -42.62 -13.71 17.60
C GLY A 25 -41.47 -14.67 17.95
N PHE A 26 -40.88 -14.52 19.11
CA PHE A 26 -40.00 -15.50 19.71
C PHE A 26 -40.35 -15.68 21.18
N ASP A 27 -40.60 -16.92 21.57
CA ASP A 27 -40.97 -17.38 22.92
C ASP A 27 -40.00 -17.01 24.05
N LEU A 28 -38.88 -16.36 23.71
CA LEU A 28 -37.86 -15.88 24.68
C LEU A 28 -38.43 -14.81 25.63
N GLY A 29 -39.33 -13.95 25.12
CA GLY A 29 -40.00 -12.92 25.95
C GLY A 29 -40.90 -13.49 26.99
N GLN A 30 -41.69 -14.49 26.63
CA GLN A 30 -42.56 -15.19 27.59
C GLN A 30 -41.81 -16.10 28.58
N ALA A 31 -40.72 -16.74 28.12
CA ALA A 31 -39.84 -17.53 28.99
C ALA A 31 -39.13 -16.62 30.00
N LEU A 32 -38.59 -15.47 29.58
CA LEU A 32 -38.01 -14.47 30.47
C LEU A 32 -39.04 -13.83 31.40
N ALA A 33 -40.27 -13.59 30.95
CA ALA A 33 -41.34 -13.06 31.75
C ALA A 33 -41.82 -14.06 32.82
N ARG A 34 -41.91 -15.36 32.48
CA ARG A 34 -42.23 -16.44 33.46
C ARG A 34 -41.11 -16.59 34.49
N PHE A 35 -39.84 -16.48 34.04
CA PHE A 35 -38.68 -16.53 34.93
C PHE A 35 -38.58 -15.28 35.83
N ALA A 36 -38.92 -14.11 35.30
CA ALA A 36 -38.97 -12.85 36.06
C ALA A 36 -40.04 -12.82 37.15
N ASN A 37 -41.19 -13.52 36.96
CA ASN A 37 -42.26 -13.57 37.93
C ASN A 37 -42.04 -14.55 39.09
N SER A 38 -41.11 -15.51 38.96
CA SER A 38 -40.86 -16.57 39.95
C SER A 38 -39.65 -16.29 40.85
N GLN A 39 -38.88 -15.22 40.64
CA GLN A 39 -37.61 -14.96 41.34
C GLN A 39 -37.61 -13.61 42.04
N GLU A 40 -36.86 -13.55 43.15
CA GLU A 40 -36.57 -12.28 43.80
C GLU A 40 -35.91 -11.30 42.86
N PRO A 41 -36.23 -10.01 42.91
CA PRO A 41 -35.74 -9.00 41.96
C PRO A 41 -34.19 -8.94 41.89
N LEU A 42 -33.51 -9.27 42.97
CA LEU A 42 -32.03 -9.33 43.00
C LEU A 42 -31.47 -10.49 42.17
N ARG A 43 -32.10 -11.67 42.17
CA ARG A 43 -31.66 -12.83 41.35
C ARG A 43 -31.84 -12.57 39.85
N LEU A 44 -32.96 -11.93 39.47
CA LEU A 44 -33.19 -11.52 38.09
C LEU A 44 -32.11 -10.56 37.62
N LEU A 45 -31.76 -9.56 38.42
CA LEU A 45 -30.73 -8.58 38.14
C LEU A 45 -29.34 -9.23 37.96
N LEU A 46 -29.02 -10.22 38.82
CA LEU A 46 -27.77 -10.98 38.70
C LEU A 46 -27.73 -11.82 37.41
N VAL A 47 -28.82 -12.53 37.05
CA VAL A 47 -28.90 -13.32 35.82
C VAL A 47 -28.72 -12.41 34.58
N LEU A 48 -29.38 -11.26 34.57
CA LEU A 48 -29.24 -10.29 33.50
C LEU A 48 -27.81 -9.69 33.41
N ALA A 49 -27.19 -9.44 34.56
CA ALA A 49 -25.83 -8.95 34.62
C ALA A 49 -24.84 -10.00 34.06
N VAL A 50 -24.97 -11.27 34.47
CA VAL A 50 -24.14 -12.38 33.97
C VAL A 50 -24.35 -12.58 32.48
N PHE A 51 -25.61 -12.57 32.02
CA PHE A 51 -25.92 -12.65 30.59
C PHE A 51 -25.27 -11.49 29.80
N ALA A 52 -25.35 -10.27 30.35
CA ALA A 52 -24.72 -9.09 29.81
C ALA A 52 -23.22 -9.26 29.61
N VAL A 53 -22.54 -9.65 30.66
CA VAL A 53 -21.09 -9.87 30.65
C VAL A 53 -20.72 -10.96 29.63
N THR A 54 -21.49 -12.05 29.59
CA THR A 54 -21.26 -13.15 28.64
C THR A 54 -21.39 -12.70 27.19
N VAL A 55 -22.42 -11.93 26.85
CA VAL A 55 -22.62 -11.39 25.49
C VAL A 55 -21.50 -10.42 25.14
N VAL A 56 -21.09 -9.54 26.06
CA VAL A 56 -19.97 -8.62 25.83
C VAL A 56 -18.68 -9.40 25.65
N PHE A 57 -18.44 -10.44 26.45
CA PHE A 57 -17.26 -11.30 26.30
C PHE A 57 -17.22 -11.98 24.94
N ILE A 58 -18.31 -12.61 24.50
CA ILE A 58 -18.44 -13.23 23.19
C ILE A 58 -18.18 -12.19 22.08
N LYS A 59 -18.75 -10.99 22.19
CA LYS A 59 -18.51 -9.88 21.27
C LYS A 59 -17.03 -9.50 21.22
N CYS A 60 -16.35 -9.39 22.37
CA CYS A 60 -14.93 -9.05 22.41
C CYS A 60 -14.06 -10.12 21.75
N VAL A 61 -14.35 -11.41 22.01
CA VAL A 61 -13.65 -12.53 21.37
C VAL A 61 -13.88 -12.52 19.85
N ALA A 62 -15.14 -12.34 19.42
CA ALA A 62 -15.47 -12.25 18.00
C ALA A 62 -14.78 -11.07 17.30
N ALA A 63 -14.78 -9.89 17.93
CA ALA A 63 -14.11 -8.70 17.41
C ALA A 63 -12.58 -8.88 17.30
N SER A 64 -11.97 -9.52 18.31
CA SER A 64 -10.54 -9.86 18.29
C SER A 64 -10.21 -10.83 17.16
N ARG A 65 -11.01 -11.87 16.96
CA ARG A 65 -10.84 -12.84 15.87
C ARG A 65 -11.05 -12.20 14.50
N GLN A 66 -12.06 -11.36 14.36
CA GLN A 66 -12.32 -10.59 13.14
C GLN A 66 -11.12 -9.70 12.80
N GLY A 67 -10.63 -8.92 13.77
CA GLY A 67 -9.47 -8.05 13.57
C GLY A 67 -8.21 -8.82 13.16
N TYR A 68 -7.95 -9.97 13.83
CA TYR A 68 -6.83 -10.85 13.48
C TYR A 68 -6.92 -11.38 12.04
N LEU A 69 -8.09 -11.91 11.65
CA LEU A 69 -8.29 -12.52 10.33
C LEU A 69 -8.16 -11.48 9.20
N ILE A 70 -8.71 -10.28 9.40
CA ILE A 70 -8.63 -9.20 8.41
C ILE A 70 -7.19 -8.71 8.26
N ASN A 71 -6.48 -8.48 9.36
CA ASN A 71 -5.09 -8.08 9.30
C ASN A 71 -4.20 -9.19 8.70
N LYS A 72 -4.48 -10.46 9.01
CA LYS A 72 -3.80 -11.60 8.39
C LYS A 72 -4.01 -11.59 6.87
N PHE A 73 -5.25 -11.41 6.40
CA PHE A 73 -5.58 -11.31 4.98
C PHE A 73 -4.83 -10.16 4.31
N ALA A 74 -4.89 -8.95 4.88
CA ALA A 74 -4.22 -7.78 4.34
C ALA A 74 -2.69 -7.96 4.25
N ASN A 75 -2.07 -8.60 5.26
CA ASN A 75 -0.64 -8.89 5.26
C ASN A 75 -0.25 -9.96 4.22
N LEU A 76 -1.05 -11.02 4.08
CA LEU A 76 -0.82 -12.05 3.07
C LEU A 76 -0.89 -11.45 1.66
N MET A 77 -1.92 -10.66 1.39
CA MET A 77 -2.08 -9.99 0.11
C MET A 77 -0.92 -9.03 -0.18
N ALA A 78 -0.49 -8.25 0.80
CA ALA A 78 0.66 -7.35 0.65
C ALA A 78 1.96 -8.13 0.35
N ARG A 79 2.16 -9.28 1.00
CA ARG A 79 3.27 -10.18 0.70
C ARG A 79 3.23 -10.66 -0.75
N ASP A 80 2.07 -11.15 -1.19
CA ASP A 80 1.91 -11.74 -2.52
C ASP A 80 2.09 -10.68 -3.62
N ILE A 81 1.55 -9.46 -3.42
CA ILE A 81 1.76 -8.33 -4.33
C ILE A 81 3.25 -7.96 -4.40
N ARG A 82 3.96 -7.87 -3.26
CA ARG A 82 5.40 -7.56 -3.26
C ARG A 82 6.18 -8.60 -4.05
N GLN A 83 5.89 -9.89 -3.86
CA GLN A 83 6.52 -10.96 -4.61
C GLN A 83 6.22 -10.88 -6.11
N MET A 84 4.97 -10.61 -6.48
CA MET A 84 4.55 -10.44 -7.87
C MET A 84 5.27 -9.27 -8.54
N VAL A 85 5.30 -8.11 -7.90
CA VAL A 85 5.97 -6.91 -8.42
C VAL A 85 7.47 -7.12 -8.51
N PHE A 86 8.10 -7.71 -7.49
CA PHE A 86 9.53 -8.01 -7.53
C PHE A 86 9.86 -9.02 -8.62
N GLY A 87 9.08 -10.10 -8.74
CA GLY A 87 9.24 -11.07 -9.83
C GLY A 87 9.05 -10.45 -11.21
N HIS A 88 8.20 -9.43 -11.33
CA HIS A 88 8.02 -8.67 -12.57
C HIS A 88 9.25 -7.80 -12.88
N PHE A 89 9.77 -7.06 -11.90
CA PHE A 89 11.00 -6.28 -12.07
C PHE A 89 12.18 -7.11 -12.55
N LEU A 90 12.32 -8.35 -12.07
CA LEU A 90 13.39 -9.24 -12.52
C LEU A 90 13.28 -9.67 -14.00
N ARG A 91 12.12 -9.48 -14.62
CA ARG A 91 11.87 -9.79 -16.04
C ARG A 91 12.03 -8.59 -16.95
N LEU A 92 11.96 -7.37 -16.41
CA LEU A 92 12.13 -6.14 -17.17
C LEU A 92 13.58 -5.99 -17.65
N SER A 93 13.76 -5.37 -18.80
CA SER A 93 15.10 -5.06 -19.29
C SER A 93 15.77 -3.96 -18.47
N PRO A 94 17.10 -3.92 -18.40
CA PRO A 94 17.83 -2.84 -17.72
C PRO A 94 17.41 -1.44 -18.17
N SER A 95 17.16 -1.25 -19.47
CA SER A 95 16.71 0.02 -20.04
C SER A 95 15.39 0.52 -19.46
N GLN A 96 14.46 -0.38 -19.19
CA GLN A 96 13.17 -0.05 -18.61
C GLN A 96 13.31 0.35 -17.14
N LEU A 97 14.22 -0.32 -16.40
CA LEU A 97 14.48 0.00 -15.00
C LEU A 97 15.29 1.29 -14.81
N GLU A 98 16.21 1.60 -15.73
CA GLU A 98 17.04 2.82 -15.68
C GLU A 98 16.24 4.08 -15.98
N LYS A 99 15.23 4.00 -16.84
CA LYS A 99 14.42 5.14 -17.30
C LYS A 99 13.76 5.91 -16.14
N ASP A 100 13.23 5.20 -15.16
CA ASP A 100 12.51 5.78 -14.02
C ASP A 100 13.32 5.78 -12.72
N GLY A 101 14.52 5.20 -12.75
CA GLY A 101 15.38 5.00 -11.59
C GLY A 101 14.91 3.88 -10.68
N THR A 102 15.66 2.79 -10.61
CA THR A 102 15.30 1.56 -9.88
C THR A 102 14.88 1.82 -8.43
N GLY A 103 15.59 2.73 -7.74
CA GLY A 103 15.27 3.09 -6.35
C GLY A 103 13.94 3.81 -6.21
N ALA A 104 13.59 4.68 -7.15
CA ALA A 104 12.32 5.40 -7.14
C ALA A 104 11.14 4.47 -7.42
N LEU A 105 11.27 3.56 -8.39
CA LEU A 105 10.27 2.54 -8.70
C LEU A 105 10.01 1.62 -7.50
N LEU A 106 11.06 1.11 -6.87
CA LEU A 106 10.97 0.22 -5.71
C LEU A 106 10.34 0.92 -4.51
N SER A 107 10.80 2.14 -4.19
CA SER A 107 10.26 2.94 -3.09
C SER A 107 8.78 3.26 -3.29
N ARG A 108 8.41 3.69 -4.49
CA ARG A 108 7.01 4.00 -4.85
C ARG A 108 6.12 2.77 -4.73
N THR A 109 6.52 1.66 -5.35
CA THR A 109 5.74 0.42 -5.33
C THR A 109 5.58 -0.14 -3.92
N THR A 110 6.64 -0.07 -3.09
CA THR A 110 6.57 -0.52 -1.70
C THR A 110 5.62 0.33 -0.87
N ALA A 111 5.63 1.67 -1.06
CA ALA A 111 4.71 2.58 -0.38
C ALA A 111 3.25 2.32 -0.79
N ASP A 112 2.98 2.13 -2.10
CA ASP A 112 1.63 1.86 -2.60
C ASP A 112 1.07 0.54 -2.08
N VAL A 113 1.89 -0.50 -1.92
CA VAL A 113 1.48 -1.77 -1.30
C VAL A 113 1.10 -1.56 0.18
N VAL A 114 1.82 -0.72 0.93
CA VAL A 114 1.47 -0.39 2.32
C VAL A 114 0.14 0.38 2.39
N VAL A 115 -0.09 1.32 1.48
CA VAL A 115 -1.38 2.03 1.36
C VAL A 115 -2.51 1.05 1.09
N LEU A 116 -2.36 0.16 0.10
CA LEU A 116 -3.35 -0.85 -0.24
C LEU A 116 -3.62 -1.81 0.93
N GLN A 117 -2.57 -2.25 1.63
CA GLN A 117 -2.66 -3.07 2.84
C GLN A 117 -3.49 -2.38 3.93
N SER A 118 -3.26 -1.09 4.17
CA SER A 118 -4.00 -0.31 5.16
C SER A 118 -5.49 -0.16 4.79
N CYS A 119 -5.78 0.05 3.50
CA CYS A 119 -7.15 0.15 2.99
C CYS A 119 -7.94 -1.16 3.15
N LEU A 120 -7.30 -2.30 2.94
CA LEU A 120 -7.91 -3.63 3.04
C LEU A 120 -7.91 -4.22 4.46
N GLY A 121 -7.22 -3.57 5.39
CA GLY A 121 -7.23 -3.94 6.80
C GLY A 121 -8.49 -3.44 7.53
N GLN A 122 -8.27 -2.74 8.61
CA GLN A 122 -9.34 -2.29 9.52
C GLN A 122 -10.35 -1.33 8.84
N GLN A 123 -9.92 -0.60 7.81
CA GLN A 123 -10.79 0.34 7.08
C GLN A 123 -11.89 -0.37 6.29
N LEU A 124 -11.64 -1.57 5.75
CA LEU A 124 -12.64 -2.36 5.04
C LEU A 124 -13.83 -2.73 5.95
N VAL A 125 -13.55 -3.04 7.21
CA VAL A 125 -14.59 -3.35 8.21
C VAL A 125 -15.50 -2.14 8.44
N GLU A 126 -14.91 -0.96 8.59
CA GLU A 126 -15.66 0.28 8.80
C GLU A 126 -16.54 0.61 7.57
N ILE A 127 -16.02 0.38 6.35
CA ILE A 127 -16.75 0.60 5.10
C ILE A 127 -18.05 -0.23 5.04
N ILE A 128 -18.00 -1.48 5.51
CA ILE A 128 -19.16 -2.38 5.51
C ILE A 128 -20.06 -2.11 6.72
N HIS A 129 -19.46 -1.94 7.90
CA HIS A 129 -20.18 -1.84 9.16
C HIS A 129 -20.96 -0.52 9.31
N ALA A 130 -20.40 0.61 8.87
CA ALA A 130 -21.02 1.91 9.04
C ALA A 130 -22.36 2.04 8.28
N PRO A 131 -22.47 1.73 6.96
CA PRO A 131 -23.74 1.81 6.26
C PRO A 131 -24.81 0.86 6.81
N LEU A 132 -24.42 -0.38 7.16
CA LEU A 132 -25.34 -1.35 7.73
C LEU A 132 -25.88 -0.88 9.08
N THR A 133 -25.01 -0.32 9.93
CA THR A 133 -25.43 0.20 11.25
C THR A 133 -26.37 1.40 11.10
N ILE A 134 -26.08 2.32 10.15
CA ILE A 134 -26.95 3.45 9.84
C ILE A 134 -28.32 2.97 9.35
N LEU A 135 -28.32 2.05 8.38
CA LEU A 135 -29.55 1.51 7.80
C LEU A 135 -30.41 0.84 8.88
N PHE A 136 -29.81 -0.04 9.67
CA PHE A 136 -30.49 -0.72 10.78
C PHE A 136 -31.04 0.29 11.80
N SER A 137 -30.24 1.30 12.17
CA SER A 137 -30.67 2.32 13.14
C SER A 137 -31.85 3.14 12.61
N ILE A 138 -31.81 3.55 11.33
CA ILE A 138 -32.89 4.32 10.69
C ILE A 138 -34.17 3.47 10.61
N VAL A 139 -34.08 2.21 10.18
CA VAL A 139 -35.23 1.31 10.12
C VAL A 139 -35.83 1.11 11.52
N ALA A 140 -35.01 0.86 12.52
CA ALA A 140 -35.47 0.71 13.91
C ALA A 140 -36.12 2.01 14.45
N MET A 141 -35.57 3.17 14.13
CA MET A 141 -36.17 4.47 14.50
C MET A 141 -37.52 4.70 13.82
N LEU A 142 -37.66 4.35 12.53
CA LEU A 142 -38.94 4.43 11.80
C LEU A 142 -40.03 3.53 12.41
N LEU A 143 -39.65 2.34 12.88
CA LEU A 143 -40.57 1.43 13.57
C LEU A 143 -41.02 1.93 14.95
N ILE A 144 -40.22 2.79 15.60
CA ILE A 144 -40.55 3.40 16.88
C ILE A 144 -41.53 4.56 16.68
N ASP A 145 -41.10 5.55 15.88
CA ASP A 145 -41.94 6.70 15.52
C ASP A 145 -41.42 7.36 14.24
N TRP A 146 -42.22 7.30 13.16
CA TRP A 146 -41.85 7.86 11.86
C TRP A 146 -41.78 9.38 11.85
N ARG A 147 -42.56 10.07 12.73
CA ARG A 147 -42.60 11.53 12.81
C ARG A 147 -41.32 12.08 13.43
N LEU A 148 -40.87 11.48 14.54
CA LEU A 148 -39.60 11.83 15.17
C LEU A 148 -38.42 11.51 14.25
N THR A 149 -38.48 10.37 13.54
CA THR A 149 -37.45 9.99 12.58
C THR A 149 -37.39 10.97 11.41
N GLY A 150 -38.53 11.40 10.89
CA GLY A 150 -38.63 12.42 9.86
C GLY A 150 -38.01 13.76 10.29
N ALA A 151 -38.32 14.20 11.52
CA ALA A 151 -37.73 15.41 12.10
C ALA A 151 -36.20 15.31 12.26
N ALA A 152 -35.69 14.16 12.71
CA ALA A 152 -34.25 13.92 12.81
C ALA A 152 -33.56 13.89 11.44
N LEU A 153 -34.19 13.30 10.42
CA LEU A 153 -33.67 13.22 9.06
C LEU A 153 -33.66 14.59 8.34
N LEU A 154 -34.48 15.56 8.74
CA LEU A 154 -34.45 16.93 8.18
C LEU A 154 -33.12 17.64 8.39
N LEU A 155 -32.35 17.26 9.41
CA LEU A 155 -31.00 17.84 9.64
C LEU A 155 -29.93 17.18 8.77
N ALA A 156 -30.14 15.97 8.31
CA ALA A 156 -29.16 15.24 7.50
C ALA A 156 -28.74 16.00 6.23
N PRO A 157 -29.65 16.58 5.42
CA PRO A 157 -29.26 17.37 4.24
C PRO A 157 -28.49 18.63 4.60
N ILE A 158 -28.74 19.27 5.72
CA ILE A 158 -28.00 20.47 6.19
C ILE A 158 -26.54 20.07 6.50
N ILE A 159 -26.36 18.99 7.25
CA ILE A 159 -25.03 18.44 7.57
C ILE A 159 -24.32 18.00 6.27
N ALA A 160 -25.02 17.30 5.39
CA ALA A 160 -24.47 16.87 4.10
C ALA A 160 -24.04 18.06 3.22
N ALA A 161 -24.82 19.13 3.16
CA ALA A 161 -24.46 20.34 2.44
C ALA A 161 -23.21 21.01 3.02
N LEU A 162 -23.12 21.12 4.34
CA LEU A 162 -21.94 21.68 5.02
C LEU A 162 -20.69 20.86 4.69
N ILE A 163 -20.77 19.54 4.81
CA ILE A 163 -19.66 18.62 4.48
C ILE A 163 -19.29 18.72 2.99
N ALA A 164 -20.26 18.80 2.08
CA ALA A 164 -20.01 18.90 0.65
C ALA A 164 -19.31 20.20 0.27
N VAL A 165 -19.73 21.34 0.83
CA VAL A 165 -19.12 22.66 0.56
C VAL A 165 -17.71 22.74 1.11
N ALA A 166 -17.51 22.37 2.37
CA ALA A 166 -16.18 22.36 3.00
C ALA A 166 -15.26 21.33 2.34
N GLY A 167 -15.77 20.14 2.03
CA GLY A 167 -15.02 19.08 1.39
C GLY A 167 -14.48 19.44 0.00
N LYS A 168 -15.24 20.21 -0.80
CA LYS A 168 -14.75 20.76 -2.08
C LYS A 168 -13.54 21.67 -1.90
N LYS A 169 -13.56 22.55 -0.88
CA LYS A 169 -12.44 23.46 -0.58
C LYS A 169 -11.24 22.70 -0.06
N ILE A 170 -11.44 21.76 0.87
CA ILE A 170 -10.38 20.91 1.43
C ILE A 170 -9.70 20.10 0.31
N ARG A 171 -10.47 19.53 -0.61
CA ARG A 171 -9.93 18.76 -1.75
C ARG A 171 -9.05 19.62 -2.67
N LYS A 172 -9.47 20.87 -2.97
CA LYS A 172 -8.63 21.80 -3.74
C LYS A 172 -7.32 22.12 -3.04
N LEU A 173 -7.38 22.36 -1.72
CA LEU A 173 -6.17 22.60 -0.92
C LEU A 173 -5.28 21.36 -0.84
N ALA A 174 -5.84 20.17 -0.77
CA ALA A 174 -5.08 18.91 -0.72
C ALA A 174 -4.20 18.72 -1.97
N VAL A 175 -4.70 19.05 -3.17
CA VAL A 175 -3.90 18.99 -4.41
C VAL A 175 -2.73 19.97 -4.34
N ILE A 176 -2.99 21.24 -3.94
CA ILE A 176 -1.94 22.26 -3.80
C ILE A 176 -0.89 21.82 -2.78
N ILE A 177 -1.30 21.25 -1.65
CA ILE A 177 -0.40 20.76 -0.60
C ILE A 177 0.46 19.60 -1.14
N GLN A 178 -0.11 18.71 -1.93
CA GLN A 178 0.62 17.60 -2.54
C GLN A 178 1.69 18.11 -3.51
N ASP A 179 1.37 19.09 -4.35
CA ASP A 179 2.33 19.73 -5.27
C ASP A 179 3.46 20.43 -4.49
N ARG A 180 3.12 21.15 -3.39
CA ARG A 180 4.12 21.79 -2.52
C ARG A 180 5.02 20.80 -1.82
N PHE A 181 4.46 19.67 -1.36
CA PHE A 181 5.22 18.60 -0.75
C PHE A 181 6.18 17.94 -1.74
N ALA A 182 5.73 17.69 -2.97
CA ALA A 182 6.59 17.17 -4.04
C ALA A 182 7.73 18.14 -4.36
N ALA A 183 7.45 19.44 -4.48
CA ALA A 183 8.47 20.48 -4.70
C ALA A 183 9.48 20.57 -3.55
N MET A 184 9.02 20.46 -2.30
CA MET A 184 9.89 20.41 -1.12
C MET A 184 10.82 19.20 -1.15
N ASN A 185 10.27 18.02 -1.43
CA ASN A 185 11.08 16.79 -1.52
C ASN A 185 12.11 16.86 -2.66
N ALA A 186 11.71 17.34 -3.84
CA ALA A 186 12.63 17.55 -4.96
C ALA A 186 13.78 18.48 -4.58
N ALA A 187 13.45 19.60 -3.89
CA ALA A 187 14.45 20.54 -3.41
C ALA A 187 15.42 19.91 -2.39
N LEU A 188 14.96 19.04 -1.51
CA LEU A 188 15.81 18.34 -0.54
C LEU A 188 16.71 17.31 -1.24
N VAL A 189 16.16 16.50 -2.14
CA VAL A 189 16.92 15.48 -2.87
C VAL A 189 18.01 16.12 -3.73
N GLU A 190 17.70 17.22 -4.44
CA GLU A 190 18.66 17.96 -5.26
C GLU A 190 19.85 18.44 -4.42
N ARG A 191 19.60 19.03 -3.25
CA ARG A 191 20.63 19.60 -2.39
C ARG A 191 21.46 18.54 -1.68
N LEU A 192 20.80 17.48 -1.19
CA LEU A 192 21.51 16.35 -0.58
C LEU A 192 22.38 15.62 -1.61
N GLY A 193 21.89 15.47 -2.84
CA GLY A 193 22.65 14.92 -3.95
C GLY A 193 23.91 15.75 -4.29
N ASN A 194 23.83 17.07 -4.11
CA ASN A 194 24.91 18.00 -4.37
C ASN A 194 25.61 18.51 -3.10
N ILE A 195 25.53 17.77 -1.98
CA ILE A 195 26.04 18.23 -0.66
C ILE A 195 27.53 18.62 -0.71
N ARG A 196 28.35 17.88 -1.47
CA ARG A 196 29.77 18.18 -1.63
C ARG A 196 30.01 19.54 -2.27
N VAL A 197 29.19 19.93 -3.24
CA VAL A 197 29.26 21.24 -3.91
C VAL A 197 28.87 22.33 -2.91
N ILE A 198 27.79 22.16 -2.16
CA ILE A 198 27.32 23.14 -1.16
C ILE A 198 28.41 23.38 -0.11
N GLN A 199 29.03 22.30 0.40
CA GLN A 199 30.10 22.38 1.40
C GLN A 199 31.39 22.98 0.81
N SER A 200 31.76 22.66 -0.43
CA SER A 200 32.95 23.20 -1.07
C SER A 200 32.90 24.71 -1.27
N PHE A 201 31.68 25.28 -1.42
CA PHE A 201 31.46 26.70 -1.55
C PHE A 201 31.04 27.39 -0.22
N VAL A 202 30.95 26.64 0.90
CA VAL A 202 30.52 27.15 2.21
C VAL A 202 29.16 27.85 2.11
N ARG A 203 28.18 27.19 1.46
CA ARG A 203 26.85 27.77 1.20
C ARG A 203 25.72 27.13 1.98
N GLU A 204 26.02 26.44 3.08
CA GLU A 204 25.04 25.73 3.90
C GLU A 204 23.94 26.65 4.41
N SER A 205 24.30 27.83 4.92
CA SER A 205 23.32 28.82 5.43
C SER A 205 22.39 29.34 4.34
N TYR A 206 22.93 29.55 3.13
CA TYR A 206 22.14 30.00 1.97
C TYR A 206 21.11 28.94 1.55
N GLU A 207 21.56 27.69 1.39
CA GLU A 207 20.66 26.60 1.00
C GLU A 207 19.66 26.27 2.10
N HIS A 208 20.05 26.36 3.37
CA HIS A 208 19.13 26.20 4.51
C HIS A 208 18.00 27.25 4.46
N ALA A 209 18.32 28.52 4.22
CA ALA A 209 17.31 29.58 4.09
C ALA A 209 16.36 29.32 2.93
N ARG A 210 16.91 28.89 1.77
CA ARG A 210 16.14 28.60 0.55
C ARG A 210 15.19 27.42 0.71
N VAL A 211 15.63 26.35 1.40
CA VAL A 211 14.75 25.23 1.76
C VAL A 211 13.68 25.71 2.75
N GLY A 212 14.05 26.58 3.69
CA GLY A 212 13.14 27.20 4.65
C GLY A 212 11.95 27.91 3.97
N GLU A 213 12.19 28.70 2.92
CA GLU A 213 11.13 29.39 2.17
C GLU A 213 10.14 28.42 1.51
N VAL A 214 10.65 27.31 0.94
CA VAL A 214 9.79 26.27 0.34
C VAL A 214 8.97 25.57 1.43
N ASN A 215 9.59 25.26 2.56
CA ASN A 215 8.93 24.63 3.70
C ASN A 215 7.88 25.54 4.33
N ASP A 216 8.14 26.84 4.47
CA ASP A 216 7.18 27.82 4.97
C ASP A 216 5.96 27.98 4.06
N THR A 217 6.16 27.82 2.76
CA THR A 217 5.06 27.86 1.79
C THR A 217 4.18 26.61 1.93
N TYR A 218 4.79 25.43 2.05
CA TYR A 218 4.09 24.18 2.34
C TYR A 218 3.34 24.27 3.68
N TYR A 219 3.99 24.74 4.74
CA TYR A 219 3.39 24.95 6.07
C TYR A 219 2.15 25.85 6.01
N ARG A 220 2.25 27.02 5.35
CA ARG A 220 1.12 27.97 5.22
C ARG A 220 -0.09 27.36 4.52
N ASP A 221 0.14 26.65 3.41
CA ASP A 221 -0.95 26.01 2.66
C ASP A 221 -1.55 24.84 3.46
N THR A 222 -0.73 24.05 4.16
CA THR A 222 -1.18 22.99 5.06
C THR A 222 -2.04 23.58 6.20
N MET A 223 -1.59 24.66 6.86
CA MET A 223 -2.33 25.28 7.96
C MET A 223 -3.66 25.89 7.52
N ARG A 224 -3.80 26.32 6.26
CA ARG A 224 -5.10 26.73 5.69
C ARG A 224 -6.08 25.56 5.61
N SER A 225 -5.60 24.39 5.18
CA SER A 225 -6.41 23.17 5.12
C SER A 225 -6.79 22.68 6.52
N VAL A 226 -5.83 22.68 7.45
CA VAL A 226 -6.06 22.29 8.86
C VAL A 226 -7.12 23.18 9.50
N ARG A 227 -7.02 24.53 9.37
CA ARG A 227 -8.04 25.45 9.92
C ARG A 227 -9.44 25.14 9.41
N LEU A 228 -9.56 24.84 8.12
CA LEU A 228 -10.88 24.52 7.54
C LEU A 228 -11.41 23.17 8.05
N SER A 229 -10.54 22.17 8.19
CA SER A 229 -10.90 20.84 8.71
C SER A 229 -11.28 20.92 10.19
N GLU A 230 -10.51 21.67 10.98
CA GLU A 230 -10.75 21.83 12.42
C GLU A 230 -12.00 22.65 12.75
N LEU A 231 -12.46 23.50 11.83
CA LEU A 231 -13.75 24.18 11.94
C LEU A 231 -14.93 23.32 11.51
N LEU A 232 -14.73 22.41 10.57
CA LEU A 232 -15.80 21.56 10.04
C LEU A 232 -16.31 20.56 11.10
N THR A 233 -15.42 19.92 11.84
CA THR A 233 -15.79 18.88 12.82
C THR A 233 -16.66 19.45 13.94
N PRO A 234 -16.26 20.53 14.68
CA PRO A 234 -17.14 21.15 15.68
C PRO A 234 -18.42 21.74 15.07
N GLY A 235 -18.36 22.26 13.84
CA GLY A 235 -19.55 22.77 13.16
C GLY A 235 -20.59 21.69 12.92
N VAL A 236 -20.18 20.51 12.47
CA VAL A 236 -21.07 19.34 12.31
C VAL A 236 -21.57 18.84 13.66
N GLU A 237 -20.71 18.78 14.67
CA GLU A 237 -21.10 18.38 16.04
C GLU A 237 -22.11 19.32 16.65
N PHE A 238 -21.96 20.64 16.46
CA PHE A 238 -22.91 21.64 16.96
C PHE A 238 -24.29 21.48 16.31
N ILE A 239 -24.36 21.29 14.98
CA ILE A 239 -25.63 21.05 14.28
C ILE A 239 -26.26 19.72 14.72
N ALA A 240 -25.46 18.67 14.90
CA ALA A 240 -25.93 17.38 15.41
C ALA A 240 -26.47 17.51 16.85
N MET A 241 -25.80 18.29 17.71
CA MET A 241 -26.24 18.55 19.08
C MET A 241 -27.54 19.36 19.11
N LEU A 242 -27.68 20.39 18.27
CA LEU A 242 -28.95 21.11 18.12
C LEU A 242 -30.09 20.16 17.73
N GLY A 243 -29.82 19.26 16.78
CA GLY A 243 -30.80 18.26 16.38
C GLY A 243 -31.17 17.29 17.51
N PHE A 244 -30.19 16.90 18.31
CA PHE A 244 -30.42 16.06 19.47
C PHE A 244 -31.29 16.75 20.52
N VAL A 245 -31.03 18.03 20.82
CA VAL A 245 -31.83 18.86 21.74
C VAL A 245 -33.25 19.05 21.21
N ILE A 246 -33.43 19.38 19.91
CA ILE A 246 -34.75 19.47 19.27
C ILE A 246 -35.48 18.13 19.35
N GLY A 247 -34.78 17.01 19.10
CA GLY A 247 -35.33 15.67 19.26
C GLY A 247 -35.81 15.38 20.69
N ILE A 248 -35.06 15.81 21.71
CA ILE A 248 -35.46 15.70 23.11
C ILE A 248 -36.72 16.54 23.39
N LEU A 249 -36.80 17.75 22.87
CA LEU A 249 -37.95 18.64 23.08
C LEU A 249 -39.20 18.04 22.43
N ILE A 250 -39.14 17.68 21.15
CA ILE A 250 -40.29 17.10 20.40
C ILE A 250 -40.70 15.75 21.01
N GLY A 251 -39.74 14.87 21.24
CA GLY A 251 -39.99 13.54 21.83
C GLY A 251 -40.48 13.63 23.26
N GLY A 252 -39.94 14.56 24.07
CA GLY A 252 -40.41 14.83 25.44
C GLY A 252 -41.87 15.30 25.45
N VAL A 253 -42.25 16.23 24.57
CA VAL A 253 -43.66 16.63 24.42
C VAL A 253 -44.55 15.45 24.03
N ALA A 254 -44.09 14.56 23.12
CA ALA A 254 -44.82 13.37 22.74
C ALA A 254 -45.02 12.38 23.92
N VAL A 255 -44.00 12.26 24.79
CA VAL A 255 -44.08 11.43 26.00
C VAL A 255 -45.05 12.06 27.02
N PHE A 256 -44.95 13.35 27.28
CA PHE A 256 -45.86 14.05 28.22
C PHE A 256 -47.32 14.05 27.73
N SER A 257 -47.52 14.07 26.42
CA SER A 257 -48.85 13.98 25.79
C SER A 257 -49.42 12.53 25.76
N GLY A 258 -48.67 11.56 26.25
CA GLY A 258 -49.07 10.14 26.23
C GLY A 258 -49.02 9.46 24.85
N ASN A 259 -48.52 10.15 23.82
CA ASN A 259 -48.43 9.63 22.45
C ASN A 259 -47.21 8.70 22.23
N LEU A 260 -46.21 8.75 23.11
CA LEU A 260 -45.01 7.93 23.01
C LEU A 260 -44.62 7.40 24.38
N ALA A 261 -44.37 6.09 24.48
CA ALA A 261 -43.90 5.49 25.73
C ALA A 261 -42.45 5.94 26.04
N PRO A 262 -42.13 6.27 27.30
CA PRO A 262 -40.79 6.73 27.70
C PRO A 262 -39.66 5.80 27.25
N GLU A 263 -39.86 4.49 27.33
CA GLU A 263 -38.88 3.47 26.96
C GLU A 263 -38.56 3.54 25.44
N LYS A 264 -39.56 3.72 24.60
CA LYS A 264 -39.42 3.86 23.17
C LYS A 264 -38.65 5.14 22.83
N PHE A 265 -38.89 6.22 23.58
CA PHE A 265 -38.16 7.49 23.40
C PHE A 265 -36.68 7.34 23.74
N PHE A 266 -36.32 6.71 24.85
CA PHE A 266 -34.94 6.46 25.24
C PHE A 266 -34.24 5.55 24.22
N LEU A 267 -34.94 4.51 23.72
CA LEU A 267 -34.40 3.66 22.63
C LEU A 267 -34.16 4.45 21.36
N PHE A 268 -35.09 5.34 20.99
CA PHE A 268 -34.95 6.23 19.85
C PHE A 268 -33.70 7.11 19.97
N LEU A 269 -33.48 7.75 21.12
CA LEU A 269 -32.29 8.59 21.37
C LEU A 269 -31.00 7.79 21.25
N ALA A 270 -30.95 6.56 21.82
CA ALA A 270 -29.79 5.68 21.71
C ALA A 270 -29.48 5.28 20.26
N LEU A 271 -30.53 4.98 19.46
CA LEU A 271 -30.38 4.68 18.04
C LEU A 271 -29.94 5.90 17.23
N ALA A 272 -30.50 7.08 17.50
CA ALA A 272 -30.12 8.32 16.87
C ALA A 272 -28.64 8.67 17.14
N GLN A 273 -28.20 8.55 18.38
CA GLN A 273 -26.78 8.72 18.75
C GLN A 273 -25.88 7.71 18.03
N LYS A 274 -26.31 6.44 17.97
CA LYS A 274 -25.58 5.38 17.27
C LYS A 274 -25.45 5.68 15.77
N ALA A 275 -26.55 6.04 15.11
CA ALA A 275 -26.54 6.45 13.71
C ALA A 275 -25.63 7.66 13.48
N GLY A 276 -25.76 8.71 14.30
CA GLY A 276 -24.95 9.92 14.19
C GLY A 276 -23.45 9.66 14.29
N SER A 277 -23.03 8.76 15.18
CA SER A 277 -21.60 8.39 15.31
C SER A 277 -21.04 7.72 14.05
N GLN A 278 -21.87 7.00 13.29
CA GLN A 278 -21.45 6.29 12.08
C GLN A 278 -21.40 7.19 10.84
N PHE A 279 -22.11 8.32 10.81
CA PHE A 279 -22.05 9.25 9.69
C PHE A 279 -20.64 9.83 9.48
N ARG A 280 -19.85 9.96 10.53
CA ARG A 280 -18.44 10.35 10.45
C ARG A 280 -17.59 9.32 9.69
N GLY A 281 -17.95 8.04 9.77
CA GLY A 281 -17.29 6.96 9.02
C GLY A 281 -17.54 7.00 7.50
N LEU A 282 -18.70 7.51 7.06
CA LEU A 282 -19.06 7.55 5.64
C LEU A 282 -18.13 8.44 4.81
N SER A 283 -17.63 9.55 5.37
CA SER A 283 -16.66 10.43 4.67
C SER A 283 -15.33 9.72 4.40
N ARG A 284 -14.92 8.81 5.28
CA ARG A 284 -13.71 7.99 5.11
C ARG A 284 -13.82 7.02 3.94
N ILE A 285 -15.01 6.49 3.64
CA ILE A 285 -15.22 5.54 2.54
C ILE A 285 -14.72 6.09 1.22
N THR A 286 -15.05 7.36 0.91
CA THR A 286 -14.60 7.99 -0.34
C THR A 286 -13.09 8.18 -0.36
N GLN A 287 -12.50 8.57 0.77
CA GLN A 287 -11.06 8.74 0.89
C GLN A 287 -10.33 7.39 0.73
N VAL A 288 -10.77 6.36 1.45
CA VAL A 288 -10.19 5.01 1.37
C VAL A 288 -10.29 4.45 -0.05
N ARG A 289 -11.43 4.62 -0.70
CA ARG A 289 -11.60 4.21 -2.10
C ARG A 289 -10.60 4.92 -3.02
N GLN A 290 -10.45 6.24 -2.90
CA GLN A 290 -9.50 6.99 -3.72
C GLN A 290 -8.05 6.56 -3.47
N GLN A 291 -7.67 6.35 -2.21
CA GLN A 291 -6.34 5.86 -1.85
C GLN A 291 -6.09 4.46 -2.40
N ALA A 292 -7.05 3.54 -2.22
CA ALA A 292 -6.93 2.18 -2.71
C ALA A 292 -6.85 2.12 -4.25
N THR A 293 -7.70 2.90 -4.95
CA THR A 293 -7.68 2.95 -6.42
C THR A 293 -6.34 3.55 -6.89
N GLY A 294 -5.90 4.69 -6.32
CA GLY A 294 -4.64 5.31 -6.70
C GLY A 294 -3.42 4.39 -6.48
N ALA A 295 -3.36 3.70 -5.34
CA ALA A 295 -2.30 2.74 -5.07
C ALA A 295 -2.36 1.52 -6.00
N ALA A 296 -3.56 1.01 -6.29
CA ALA A 296 -3.75 -0.09 -7.23
C ALA A 296 -3.33 0.32 -8.65
N ASP A 297 -3.75 1.49 -9.13
CA ASP A 297 -3.39 2.00 -10.45
C ASP A 297 -1.87 2.12 -10.60
N CYS A 298 -1.15 2.61 -9.57
CA CYS A 298 0.30 2.68 -9.58
C CYS A 298 0.96 1.28 -9.67
N ILE A 299 0.43 0.29 -8.94
CA ILE A 299 0.93 -1.08 -8.95
C ILE A 299 0.68 -1.72 -10.32
N PHE A 300 -0.53 -1.58 -10.87
CA PHE A 300 -0.87 -2.12 -12.19
C PHE A 300 -0.10 -1.45 -13.32
N GLN A 301 0.12 -0.12 -13.26
CA GLN A 301 0.99 0.57 -14.22
C GLN A 301 2.39 -0.05 -14.32
N VAL A 302 2.92 -0.57 -13.22
CA VAL A 302 4.20 -1.28 -13.22
C VAL A 302 4.05 -2.70 -13.77
N LEU A 303 3.02 -3.42 -13.35
CA LEU A 303 2.79 -4.82 -13.77
C LEU A 303 2.40 -4.96 -15.25
N ASP A 304 1.78 -3.93 -15.82
CA ASP A 304 1.33 -3.89 -17.22
C ASP A 304 2.47 -3.52 -18.20
N VAL A 305 3.66 -3.15 -17.68
CA VAL A 305 4.82 -2.90 -18.54
C VAL A 305 5.31 -4.24 -19.08
N GLU A 306 5.12 -4.46 -20.36
CA GLU A 306 5.65 -5.66 -21.00
C GLU A 306 7.19 -5.59 -21.10
N PRO A 307 7.92 -6.69 -20.75
CA PRO A 307 9.35 -6.77 -20.93
C PRO A 307 9.72 -6.54 -22.41
N SER A 308 10.54 -5.53 -22.68
CA SER A 308 10.98 -5.22 -24.05
C SER A 308 11.87 -6.31 -24.65
N ILE A 309 12.49 -7.12 -23.80
CA ILE A 309 13.33 -8.26 -24.17
C ILE A 309 12.72 -9.52 -23.54
N ALA A 310 12.25 -10.42 -24.39
CA ALA A 310 11.66 -11.68 -23.99
C ALA A 310 12.09 -12.79 -24.98
N ASP A 311 11.92 -14.03 -24.57
CA ASP A 311 12.11 -15.16 -25.47
C ASP A 311 11.06 -15.15 -26.57
N ALA A 312 11.50 -15.36 -27.82
CA ALA A 312 10.56 -15.54 -28.91
C ALA A 312 9.76 -16.84 -28.71
N PRO A 313 8.52 -16.95 -29.21
CA PRO A 313 7.70 -18.16 -29.02
C PRO A 313 8.36 -19.46 -29.53
N ASP A 314 9.25 -19.33 -30.50
CA ASP A 314 10.00 -20.42 -31.12
C ASP A 314 11.48 -20.46 -30.69
N ALA A 315 11.87 -19.67 -29.70
CA ALA A 315 13.23 -19.63 -29.16
C ALA A 315 13.67 -21.00 -28.67
N ARG A 316 14.91 -21.40 -29.00
CA ARG A 316 15.49 -22.69 -28.63
C ARG A 316 16.74 -22.50 -27.78
N PRO A 317 17.01 -23.41 -26.85
CA PRO A 317 18.29 -23.41 -26.17
C PRO A 317 19.44 -23.61 -27.16
N LEU A 318 20.54 -22.89 -26.95
CA LEU A 318 21.79 -23.12 -27.67
C LEU A 318 22.34 -24.51 -27.27
N ALA A 319 22.79 -25.29 -28.22
CA ALA A 319 23.31 -26.64 -27.95
C ALA A 319 24.73 -26.54 -27.36
N ALA A 320 25.75 -26.62 -28.19
CA ALA A 320 27.14 -26.44 -27.80
C ALA A 320 27.60 -25.07 -28.34
N VAL A 321 28.28 -24.28 -27.52
CA VAL A 321 28.77 -22.97 -27.89
C VAL A 321 30.28 -23.00 -27.99
N GLU A 322 30.82 -22.75 -29.20
CA GLU A 322 32.25 -22.58 -29.48
C GLU A 322 32.73 -21.18 -29.14
N GLY A 323 31.83 -20.18 -29.28
CA GLY A 323 32.06 -18.80 -28.88
C GLY A 323 32.43 -17.85 -30.02
N ARG A 324 32.06 -18.17 -31.26
CA ARG A 324 32.18 -17.25 -32.39
C ARG A 324 31.08 -16.17 -32.31
N VAL A 325 31.44 -14.91 -32.18
CA VAL A 325 30.49 -13.80 -32.13
C VAL A 325 30.61 -12.99 -33.39
N THR A 326 29.53 -12.84 -34.15
CA THR A 326 29.48 -12.07 -35.40
C THR A 326 28.48 -10.95 -35.33
N PHE A 327 28.91 -9.74 -35.61
CA PHE A 327 28.04 -8.57 -35.79
C PHE A 327 27.85 -8.32 -37.29
N GLU A 328 26.61 -8.26 -37.76
CA GLU A 328 26.26 -8.00 -39.15
C GLU A 328 25.41 -6.74 -39.26
N ASN A 329 26.03 -5.66 -39.74
CA ASN A 329 25.41 -4.34 -39.96
C ASN A 329 24.60 -3.81 -38.78
N VAL A 330 25.12 -4.02 -37.58
CA VAL A 330 24.43 -3.71 -36.33
C VAL A 330 24.38 -2.20 -36.11
N SER A 331 23.16 -1.68 -36.03
CA SER A 331 22.88 -0.31 -35.58
C SER A 331 22.07 -0.32 -34.29
N PHE A 332 22.33 0.65 -33.45
CA PHE A 332 21.60 0.76 -32.16
C PHE A 332 21.37 2.21 -31.77
N ARG A 333 20.15 2.45 -31.23
CA ARG A 333 19.71 3.72 -30.64
C ARG A 333 18.97 3.45 -29.36
N TYR A 334 19.26 4.22 -28.30
CA TYR A 334 18.41 4.23 -27.11
C TYR A 334 17.06 4.89 -27.39
N ALA A 335 16.04 4.56 -26.61
CA ALA A 335 14.68 5.09 -26.80
C ALA A 335 14.60 6.63 -26.84
N THR A 336 15.52 7.30 -26.14
CA THR A 336 15.65 8.77 -26.13
C THR A 336 17.08 9.13 -26.54
N GLY A 337 17.32 9.44 -27.82
CA GLY A 337 18.64 9.87 -28.23
C GLY A 337 18.98 9.59 -29.69
N ASP A 338 20.19 10.02 -30.09
CA ASP A 338 20.78 9.77 -31.37
C ASP A 338 21.30 8.32 -31.51
N ALA A 339 21.63 7.93 -32.76
CA ALA A 339 22.22 6.62 -33.00
C ALA A 339 23.59 6.52 -32.31
N VAL A 340 23.75 5.47 -31.51
CA VAL A 340 24.99 5.21 -30.75
C VAL A 340 25.93 4.28 -31.54
N LEU A 341 25.35 3.32 -32.25
CA LEU A 341 26.07 2.43 -33.14
C LEU A 341 25.45 2.50 -34.55
N SER A 342 26.27 2.53 -35.57
CA SER A 342 25.84 2.60 -36.98
C SER A 342 26.62 1.59 -37.82
N GLU A 343 25.90 0.63 -38.41
CA GLU A 343 26.40 -0.35 -39.37
C GLU A 343 27.69 -1.10 -38.93
N ILE A 344 27.75 -1.46 -37.63
CA ILE A 344 28.89 -2.17 -37.07
C ILE A 344 28.91 -3.61 -37.58
N SER A 345 30.03 -4.00 -38.21
CA SER A 345 30.25 -5.37 -38.69
C SER A 345 31.66 -5.83 -38.33
N PHE A 346 31.75 -6.89 -37.58
CA PHE A 346 33.01 -7.58 -37.25
C PHE A 346 32.73 -9.02 -36.77
N GLU A 347 33.77 -9.83 -36.69
CA GLU A 347 33.72 -11.18 -36.19
C GLU A 347 34.80 -11.38 -35.13
N ALA A 348 34.46 -12.04 -34.05
CA ALA A 348 35.34 -12.56 -33.02
C ALA A 348 35.40 -14.08 -33.14
N ALA A 349 36.55 -14.64 -33.47
CA ALA A 349 36.74 -16.08 -33.56
C ALA A 349 36.79 -16.74 -32.14
N PRO A 350 36.50 -18.03 -32.03
CA PRO A 350 36.65 -18.77 -30.75
C PRO A 350 38.06 -18.58 -30.18
N GLY A 351 38.15 -18.21 -28.91
CA GLY A 351 39.41 -18.00 -28.19
C GLY A 351 40.14 -16.67 -28.53
N GLU A 352 39.59 -15.86 -29.40
CA GLU A 352 40.14 -14.55 -29.74
C GLU A 352 39.84 -13.51 -28.66
N VAL A 353 40.79 -12.61 -28.44
CA VAL A 353 40.61 -11.45 -27.53
C VAL A 353 40.50 -10.18 -28.39
N ILE A 354 39.33 -9.55 -28.32
CA ILE A 354 39.06 -8.30 -29.01
C ILE A 354 39.07 -7.12 -28.03
N ALA A 355 39.84 -6.08 -28.32
CA ALA A 355 39.86 -4.83 -27.57
C ALA A 355 39.02 -3.76 -28.27
N LEU A 356 38.02 -3.22 -27.57
CA LEU A 356 37.21 -2.09 -28.02
C LEU A 356 37.83 -0.78 -27.49
N VAL A 357 38.39 0.03 -28.36
CA VAL A 357 39.05 1.31 -28.03
C VAL A 357 38.32 2.49 -28.64
N GLY A 358 38.35 3.62 -27.95
CA GLY A 358 37.68 4.85 -28.41
C GLY A 358 37.39 5.82 -27.28
N PRO A 359 36.97 7.06 -27.57
CA PRO A 359 36.64 8.07 -26.56
C PRO A 359 35.46 7.64 -25.69
N SER A 360 35.26 8.35 -24.58
CA SER A 360 34.07 8.17 -23.75
C SER A 360 32.81 8.50 -24.58
N GLY A 361 31.77 7.69 -24.46
CA GLY A 361 30.54 7.86 -25.25
C GLY A 361 30.57 7.24 -26.66
N ALA A 362 31.67 6.61 -27.12
CA ALA A 362 31.76 5.97 -28.44
C ALA A 362 30.93 4.66 -28.57
N GLY A 363 30.08 4.32 -27.65
CA GLY A 363 29.21 3.14 -27.73
C GLY A 363 29.84 1.79 -27.32
N LYS A 364 31.06 1.77 -26.75
CA LYS A 364 31.76 0.55 -26.35
C LYS A 364 30.93 -0.32 -25.38
N THR A 365 30.43 0.28 -24.31
CA THR A 365 29.57 -0.41 -23.31
C THR A 365 28.25 -0.85 -23.93
N THR A 366 27.68 -0.07 -24.82
CA THR A 366 26.47 -0.41 -25.56
C THR A 366 26.69 -1.67 -26.40
N LEU A 367 27.80 -1.73 -27.13
CA LEU A 367 28.14 -2.88 -27.96
C LEU A 367 28.28 -4.17 -27.14
N ILE A 368 28.96 -4.10 -25.98
CA ILE A 368 29.11 -5.23 -25.07
C ILE A 368 27.73 -5.65 -24.50
N ASN A 369 26.86 -4.71 -24.18
CA ASN A 369 25.53 -4.99 -23.61
C ASN A 369 24.55 -5.61 -24.63
N LEU A 370 24.82 -5.51 -25.93
CA LEU A 370 24.03 -6.18 -26.96
C LEU A 370 24.30 -7.70 -27.00
N ILE A 371 25.49 -8.16 -26.64
CA ILE A 371 25.84 -9.60 -26.68
C ILE A 371 24.98 -10.45 -25.73
N PRO A 372 24.83 -10.09 -24.41
CA PRO A 372 23.93 -10.81 -23.51
C PRO A 372 22.46 -10.45 -23.71
N ARG A 373 22.14 -9.73 -24.79
CA ARG A 373 20.81 -9.28 -25.15
C ARG A 373 20.12 -8.54 -24.02
N PHE A 374 20.82 -7.54 -23.43
CA PHE A 374 20.19 -6.53 -22.54
C PHE A 374 19.38 -5.52 -23.34
N TYR A 375 19.73 -5.37 -24.61
CA TYR A 375 19.04 -4.60 -25.64
C TYR A 375 19.03 -5.41 -26.93
N ASP A 376 18.03 -5.25 -27.77
CA ASP A 376 18.03 -5.73 -29.15
C ASP A 376 18.57 -4.64 -30.08
N PRO A 377 19.35 -4.96 -31.10
CA PRO A 377 19.79 -4.01 -32.10
C PRO A 377 18.59 -3.39 -32.83
N THR A 378 18.70 -2.10 -33.19
CA THR A 378 17.68 -1.42 -33.99
C THR A 378 17.64 -1.95 -35.41
N ASP A 379 18.81 -2.20 -36.01
CA ASP A 379 19.00 -2.82 -37.31
C ASP A 379 20.17 -3.81 -37.26
N GLY A 380 20.20 -4.75 -38.23
CA GLY A 380 21.19 -5.80 -38.28
C GLY A 380 20.92 -6.94 -37.33
N ARG A 381 21.92 -7.78 -37.13
CA ARG A 381 21.82 -8.95 -36.25
C ARG A 381 23.15 -9.31 -35.60
N ILE A 382 23.06 -10.00 -34.48
CA ILE A 382 24.23 -10.55 -33.79
C ILE A 382 24.06 -12.06 -33.76
N LEU A 383 25.11 -12.75 -34.17
CA LEU A 383 25.12 -14.20 -34.24
C LEU A 383 26.09 -14.76 -33.20
N LEU A 384 25.73 -15.85 -32.57
CA LEU A 384 26.58 -16.67 -31.73
C LEU A 384 26.67 -18.04 -32.42
N ASP A 385 27.88 -18.40 -32.88
CA ASP A 385 28.14 -19.63 -33.67
C ASP A 385 27.20 -19.78 -34.91
N GLY A 386 26.89 -18.64 -35.54
CA GLY A 386 26.01 -18.60 -36.72
C GLY A 386 24.51 -18.53 -36.42
N ALA A 387 24.10 -18.69 -35.14
CA ALA A 387 22.70 -18.58 -34.69
C ALA A 387 22.39 -17.15 -34.25
N ASP A 388 21.27 -16.57 -34.71
CA ASP A 388 20.82 -15.26 -34.22
C ASP A 388 20.46 -15.35 -32.73
N ILE A 389 21.04 -14.47 -31.91
CA ILE A 389 20.80 -14.45 -30.46
C ILE A 389 19.34 -14.21 -30.10
N ARG A 390 18.54 -13.65 -31.02
CA ARG A 390 17.09 -13.45 -30.82
C ARG A 390 16.29 -14.75 -30.94
N ALA A 391 16.84 -15.75 -31.65
CA ALA A 391 16.24 -17.09 -31.76
C ALA A 391 16.64 -18.03 -30.63
N ALA A 392 17.58 -17.61 -29.77
CA ALA A 392 18.00 -18.36 -28.59
C ALA A 392 17.18 -17.95 -27.35
N THR A 393 16.98 -18.90 -26.42
CA THR A 393 16.41 -18.54 -25.11
C THR A 393 17.40 -17.70 -24.31
N LEU A 394 16.92 -16.68 -23.63
CA LEU A 394 17.76 -15.77 -22.81
C LEU A 394 18.55 -16.54 -21.75
N ALA A 395 17.94 -17.55 -21.13
CA ALA A 395 18.59 -18.37 -20.13
C ALA A 395 19.79 -19.15 -20.72
N SER A 396 19.61 -19.71 -21.91
CA SER A 396 20.71 -20.43 -22.59
C SER A 396 21.80 -19.49 -23.07
N LEU A 397 21.43 -18.35 -23.70
CA LEU A 397 22.38 -17.37 -24.17
C LEU A 397 23.26 -16.84 -23.03
N ARG A 398 22.63 -16.33 -21.96
CA ARG A 398 23.32 -15.73 -20.81
C ARG A 398 24.10 -16.76 -19.99
N GLY A 399 23.66 -18.03 -19.99
CA GLY A 399 24.37 -19.13 -19.34
C GLY A 399 25.76 -19.43 -19.91
N HIS A 400 26.03 -19.00 -21.17
CA HIS A 400 27.32 -19.15 -21.83
C HIS A 400 28.19 -17.88 -21.78
N ILE A 401 27.70 -16.79 -21.16
CA ILE A 401 28.37 -15.49 -21.13
C ILE A 401 28.75 -15.14 -19.68
N GLY A 402 30.06 -14.97 -19.45
CA GLY A 402 30.55 -14.35 -18.21
C GLY A 402 30.74 -12.84 -18.42
N THR A 403 30.18 -12.03 -17.53
CA THR A 403 30.32 -10.57 -17.58
C THR A 403 31.07 -10.06 -16.36
N VAL A 404 32.09 -9.23 -16.59
CA VAL A 404 32.79 -8.48 -15.52
C VAL A 404 32.39 -7.01 -15.69
N PRO A 405 31.51 -6.48 -14.83
CA PRO A 405 31.08 -5.08 -14.93
C PRO A 405 32.18 -4.12 -14.47
N GLN A 406 32.13 -2.88 -14.98
CA GLN A 406 33.07 -1.83 -14.61
C GLN A 406 32.93 -1.44 -13.11
N GLU A 407 31.69 -1.37 -12.61
CA GLU A 407 31.42 -1.20 -11.19
C GLU A 407 31.19 -2.57 -10.55
N THR A 408 31.92 -2.87 -9.49
CA THR A 408 31.78 -4.12 -8.75
C THR A 408 30.41 -4.19 -8.08
N ALA A 409 29.58 -5.13 -8.48
CA ALA A 409 28.32 -5.45 -7.82
C ALA A 409 28.55 -6.65 -6.88
N LEU A 410 28.49 -6.40 -5.57
CA LEU A 410 28.56 -7.45 -4.55
C LEU A 410 27.25 -7.46 -3.76
N PHE A 411 26.71 -8.66 -3.58
CA PHE A 411 25.57 -8.89 -2.72
C PHE A 411 25.99 -9.00 -1.26
N SER A 412 25.13 -8.53 -0.36
CA SER A 412 25.34 -8.74 1.08
C SER A 412 25.32 -10.23 1.38
N GLY A 413 26.38 -10.74 1.98
CA GLY A 413 26.60 -12.16 2.24
C GLY A 413 28.06 -12.49 2.35
N THR A 414 28.42 -13.77 2.36
CA THR A 414 29.81 -14.19 2.42
C THR A 414 30.52 -14.07 1.06
N ILE A 415 31.85 -14.07 1.06
CA ILE A 415 32.64 -14.16 -0.19
C ILE A 415 32.27 -15.43 -0.96
N GLU A 416 32.14 -16.55 -0.25
CA GLU A 416 31.73 -17.81 -0.85
C GLU A 416 30.40 -17.73 -1.57
N GLU A 417 29.36 -17.14 -0.93
CA GLU A 417 28.04 -16.95 -1.53
C GLU A 417 28.11 -16.08 -2.79
N ASN A 418 28.89 -15.02 -2.77
CA ASN A 418 29.09 -14.13 -3.92
C ASN A 418 29.79 -14.84 -5.10
N ILE A 419 30.80 -15.67 -4.85
CA ILE A 419 31.47 -16.47 -5.91
C ILE A 419 30.52 -17.56 -6.42
N ARG A 420 29.82 -18.24 -5.52
CA ARG A 420 28.85 -19.30 -5.84
C ARG A 420 27.63 -18.78 -6.62
N TYR A 421 27.40 -17.45 -6.63
CA TYR A 421 26.27 -16.85 -7.38
C TYR A 421 26.28 -17.18 -8.87
N GLY A 422 27.46 -17.37 -9.46
CA GLY A 422 27.58 -17.80 -10.86
C GLY A 422 27.16 -19.25 -11.13
N LYS A 423 27.23 -20.13 -10.10
CA LYS A 423 26.82 -21.53 -10.15
C LYS A 423 26.40 -21.96 -8.73
N LEU A 424 25.09 -21.90 -8.44
CA LEU A 424 24.55 -22.07 -7.08
C LEU A 424 24.82 -23.48 -6.48
N ASP A 425 24.96 -24.48 -7.32
CA ASP A 425 25.25 -25.88 -6.97
C ASP A 425 26.74 -26.23 -7.01
N ALA A 426 27.62 -25.20 -7.17
CA ALA A 426 29.07 -25.40 -7.19
C ALA A 426 29.60 -26.02 -5.89
N ALA A 427 30.45 -27.03 -6.01
CA ALA A 427 31.16 -27.62 -4.87
C ALA A 427 32.20 -26.61 -4.32
N GLU A 428 32.61 -26.76 -3.07
CA GLU A 428 33.62 -25.89 -2.44
C GLU A 428 34.95 -25.87 -3.24
N ALA A 429 35.35 -26.98 -3.82
CA ALA A 429 36.54 -27.05 -4.65
C ALA A 429 36.42 -26.17 -5.90
N GLU A 430 35.24 -26.16 -6.56
CA GLU A 430 34.98 -25.32 -7.74
C GLU A 430 35.02 -23.84 -7.38
N VAL A 431 34.48 -23.45 -6.20
CA VAL A 431 34.54 -22.07 -5.70
C VAL A 431 35.99 -21.63 -5.46
N ARG A 432 36.82 -22.52 -4.89
CA ARG A 432 38.27 -22.23 -4.68
C ARG A 432 39.02 -22.13 -6.01
N ASP A 433 38.70 -23.01 -6.97
CA ASP A 433 39.30 -22.97 -8.32
C ASP A 433 38.92 -21.68 -9.07
N ALA A 434 37.66 -21.25 -8.98
CA ALA A 434 37.20 -19.98 -9.52
C ALA A 434 37.95 -18.79 -8.89
N ALA A 435 38.09 -18.78 -7.56
CA ALA A 435 38.85 -17.76 -6.84
C ALA A 435 40.34 -17.74 -7.26
N ARG A 436 40.92 -18.92 -7.49
CA ARG A 436 42.32 -19.06 -7.99
C ARG A 436 42.47 -18.51 -9.39
N ALA A 437 41.54 -18.88 -10.28
CA ALA A 437 41.52 -18.38 -11.68
C ALA A 437 41.37 -16.85 -11.75
N ALA A 438 40.62 -16.27 -10.84
CA ALA A 438 40.44 -14.82 -10.70
C ALA A 438 41.56 -14.11 -9.94
N ASN A 439 42.65 -14.79 -9.55
CA ASN A 439 43.74 -14.25 -8.71
C ASN A 439 43.24 -13.71 -7.33
N ALA A 440 42.11 -14.23 -6.85
CA ALA A 440 41.47 -13.78 -5.63
C ALA A 440 41.80 -14.65 -4.40
N LEU A 441 42.21 -15.90 -4.62
CA LEU A 441 42.40 -16.91 -3.57
C LEU A 441 43.34 -16.43 -2.48
N GLU A 442 44.50 -15.89 -2.84
CA GLU A 442 45.52 -15.50 -1.88
C GLU A 442 45.07 -14.39 -0.91
N PHE A 443 44.35 -13.37 -1.42
CA PHE A 443 43.86 -12.33 -0.54
C PHE A 443 42.65 -12.78 0.29
N ILE A 444 41.82 -13.70 -0.22
CA ILE A 444 40.68 -14.27 0.52
C ILE A 444 41.23 -15.07 1.71
N GLU A 445 42.24 -15.93 1.49
CA GLU A 445 42.87 -16.74 2.56
C GLU A 445 43.61 -15.93 3.61
N ARG A 446 44.05 -14.71 3.29
CA ARG A 446 44.63 -13.76 4.26
C ARG A 446 43.60 -13.08 5.15
N MET A 447 42.32 -13.16 4.82
CA MET A 447 41.27 -12.60 5.67
C MET A 447 40.99 -13.50 6.88
N PRO A 448 40.66 -12.93 8.06
CA PRO A 448 40.49 -13.68 9.31
C PRO A 448 39.46 -14.84 9.17
N GLU A 449 38.42 -14.65 8.40
CA GLU A 449 37.32 -15.62 8.18
C GLU A 449 37.37 -16.24 6.77
N GLY A 450 38.40 -15.93 5.96
CA GLY A 450 38.58 -16.46 4.62
C GLY A 450 37.32 -16.29 3.76
N PHE A 451 36.86 -17.38 3.15
CA PHE A 451 35.64 -17.42 2.32
C PHE A 451 34.36 -17.09 3.09
N GLN A 452 34.34 -17.22 4.41
CA GLN A 452 33.19 -16.89 5.25
C GLN A 452 33.14 -15.41 5.65
N THR A 453 34.11 -14.61 5.22
CA THR A 453 34.11 -13.17 5.46
C THR A 453 32.85 -12.53 4.88
N VAL A 454 32.11 -11.84 5.75
CA VAL A 454 30.85 -11.16 5.36
C VAL A 454 31.18 -9.84 4.69
N ILE A 455 30.61 -9.65 3.50
CA ILE A 455 30.71 -8.43 2.71
C ILE A 455 29.39 -7.67 2.85
N GLY A 456 29.44 -6.36 3.16
CA GLY A 456 28.30 -5.47 3.15
C GLY A 456 28.02 -4.91 1.75
N GLU A 457 27.02 -4.02 1.65
CA GLU A 457 26.67 -3.33 0.40
C GLU A 457 27.91 -2.66 -0.22
N ARG A 458 28.13 -2.90 -1.51
CA ARG A 458 29.24 -2.36 -2.32
C ARG A 458 30.65 -2.68 -1.77
N GLY A 459 30.81 -3.81 -1.09
CA GLY A 459 32.12 -4.23 -0.60
C GLY A 459 32.57 -3.54 0.69
N ALA A 460 31.70 -2.82 1.37
CA ALA A 460 32.02 -2.27 2.68
C ALA A 460 32.15 -3.40 3.69
N ARG A 461 33.33 -3.53 4.33
CA ARG A 461 33.57 -4.47 5.42
C ARG A 461 32.73 -4.05 6.63
N ARG A 462 31.91 -4.93 7.16
CA ARG A 462 31.24 -4.75 8.46
C ARG A 462 32.17 -5.13 9.60
#